data_8fd5c19987350639dee5a34d24aad6ff
#
_entry.id   8fd5c19987350639dee5a34d24aad6ff
#
_cell.length_a   1.000
_cell.length_b   1.000
_cell.length_c   1.000
_cell.angle_alpha   90.00
_cell.angle_beta   90.00
_cell.angle_gamma   90.00
#
_symmetry.space_group_name_H-M   'P 1'
#
loop_
_entity.id
_entity.type
_entity.pdbx_description
1 polymer ?
#
loop_
_entity_poly.entity_id
_entity_poly.type
_entity_poly.pdbx_seq_one_letter_code
_entity_poly.pdbx_strand_id
1 'polypeptide(L)'
;MAQLLKHEDELHLDLRALSFRFVFNPPHNPKSPEDLKVYATAGSGAVNGKKDDRVGVEIDFWETYADGGITDEVAKAAAEKFRSIFNELDELLGNQEYLLPEGLSVLDIAWFIYANRLGLAGYPIGRLHPNLGKWYERMEQIPEIAKEIELPPPVREKFATTRAQHLAEGMHLEAVAGL
;
A
#
# COMPACT_ATOMS: atom_id res chain seq x y z
N MET A 1 1.91 14.14 14.58
CA MET A 1 2.54 12.79 14.62
C MET A 1 1.51 11.70 14.89
N ALA A 2 0.84 11.61 16.04
CA ALA A 2 -0.07 10.51 16.37
C ALA A 2 -1.20 10.30 15.35
N GLN A 3 -1.76 11.36 14.78
CA GLN A 3 -2.83 11.27 13.78
C GLN A 3 -2.33 10.66 12.46
N LEU A 4 -1.15 11.04 11.98
CA LEU A 4 -0.59 10.49 10.74
C LEU A 4 -0.20 9.02 10.87
N LEU A 5 0.29 8.59 12.04
CA LEU A 5 0.53 7.17 12.32
C LEU A 5 -0.78 6.37 12.39
N LYS A 6 -1.83 6.96 12.94
CA LYS A 6 -3.15 6.33 12.98
C LYS A 6 -3.73 6.16 11.57
N HIS A 7 -3.63 7.18 10.72
CA HIS A 7 -4.06 7.10 9.32
C HIS A 7 -3.29 6.03 8.54
N GLU A 8 -1.98 5.89 8.80
CA GLU A 8 -1.17 4.84 8.18
C GLU A 8 -1.68 3.45 8.56
N ASP A 9 -1.92 3.18 9.84
CA ASP A 9 -2.47 1.89 10.31
C ASP A 9 -3.88 1.61 9.75
N GLU A 10 -4.74 2.62 9.66
CA GLU A 10 -6.09 2.50 9.11
C GLU A 10 -6.13 2.18 7.61
N LEU A 11 -5.11 2.60 6.85
CA LEU A 11 -5.01 2.39 5.40
C LEU A 11 -4.31 1.08 5.01
N HIS A 12 -3.87 0.27 5.98
CA HIS A 12 -3.11 -0.95 5.71
C HIS A 12 -3.84 -1.93 4.78
N LEU A 13 -5.14 -2.14 4.96
CA LEU A 13 -5.93 -3.03 4.11
C LEU A 13 -6.18 -2.43 2.72
N ASP A 14 -6.36 -1.12 2.63
CA ASP A 14 -6.50 -0.42 1.36
C ASP A 14 -5.20 -0.52 0.53
N LEU A 15 -4.02 -0.35 1.18
CA LEU A 15 -2.72 -0.57 0.55
C LEU A 15 -2.56 -2.02 0.08
N ARG A 16 -2.98 -2.97 0.91
CA ARG A 16 -2.95 -4.40 0.57
C ARG A 16 -3.80 -4.68 -0.67
N ALA A 17 -5.02 -4.18 -0.71
CA ALA A 17 -5.92 -4.35 -1.86
C ALA A 17 -5.26 -3.84 -3.16
N LEU A 18 -4.75 -2.62 -3.17
CA LEU A 18 -4.09 -2.05 -4.35
C LEU A 18 -2.81 -2.82 -4.73
N SER A 19 -1.98 -3.20 -3.76
CA SER A 19 -0.76 -3.96 -4.01
C SER A 19 -1.05 -5.35 -4.56
N PHE A 20 -2.06 -6.05 -4.01
CA PHE A 20 -2.43 -7.38 -4.49
C PHE A 20 -3.00 -7.35 -5.90
N ARG A 21 -3.80 -6.36 -6.23
CA ARG A 21 -4.39 -6.25 -7.55
C ARG A 21 -3.38 -5.81 -8.62
N PHE A 22 -2.59 -4.77 -8.36
CA PHE A 22 -1.81 -4.10 -9.40
C PHE A 22 -0.32 -4.43 -9.40
N VAL A 23 0.22 -4.99 -8.30
CA VAL A 23 1.65 -5.32 -8.19
C VAL A 23 1.88 -6.83 -8.15
N PHE A 24 1.33 -7.47 -7.13
CA PHE A 24 1.62 -8.90 -6.89
C PHE A 24 0.80 -9.81 -7.79
N ASN A 25 -0.45 -9.45 -8.03
CA ASN A 25 -1.42 -10.23 -8.81
C ASN A 25 -1.24 -11.74 -8.59
N PRO A 26 -1.35 -12.24 -7.34
CA PRO A 26 -1.12 -13.64 -7.06
C PRO A 26 -2.21 -14.48 -7.72
N PRO A 27 -1.87 -15.70 -8.16
CA PRO A 27 -2.87 -16.65 -8.65
C PRO A 27 -3.89 -16.92 -7.55
N HIS A 28 -5.09 -17.30 -7.96
CA HIS A 28 -6.24 -17.53 -7.10
C HIS A 28 -5.89 -18.31 -5.82
N ASN A 29 -6.33 -17.76 -4.69
CA ASN A 29 -6.28 -18.36 -3.37
C ASN A 29 -4.86 -18.71 -2.86
N PRO A 30 -4.04 -17.68 -2.49
CA PRO A 30 -2.71 -17.91 -1.93
C PRO A 30 -2.74 -18.49 -0.50
N LYS A 31 -3.91 -18.59 0.12
CA LYS A 31 -4.16 -19.20 1.42
C LYS A 31 -5.23 -20.27 1.31
N SER A 32 -4.92 -21.49 1.73
CA SER A 32 -5.93 -22.55 1.77
C SER A 32 -6.90 -22.34 2.94
N PRO A 33 -8.14 -22.89 2.86
CA PRO A 33 -9.06 -22.86 4.00
C PRO A 33 -8.46 -23.51 5.27
N GLU A 34 -7.60 -24.51 5.11
CA GLU A 34 -6.89 -25.16 6.19
C GLU A 34 -5.87 -24.22 6.84
N ASP A 35 -5.10 -23.48 6.04
CA ASP A 35 -4.16 -22.48 6.54
C ASP A 35 -4.89 -21.38 7.33
N LEU A 36 -6.04 -20.93 6.86
CA LEU A 36 -6.85 -19.93 7.55
C LEU A 36 -7.40 -20.44 8.89
N LYS A 37 -7.82 -21.72 8.95
CA LYS A 37 -8.24 -22.36 10.21
C LYS A 37 -7.09 -22.44 11.22
N VAL A 38 -5.90 -22.85 10.75
CA VAL A 38 -4.70 -22.88 11.59
C VAL A 38 -4.37 -21.47 12.11
N TYR A 39 -4.43 -20.48 11.24
CA TYR A 39 -4.19 -19.09 11.60
C TYR A 39 -5.21 -18.57 12.65
N ALA A 40 -6.49 -18.90 12.48
CA ALA A 40 -7.56 -18.52 13.40
C ALA A 40 -7.35 -19.06 14.84
N THR A 41 -6.67 -20.20 14.95
CA THR A 41 -6.42 -20.89 16.23
C THR A 41 -4.98 -20.72 16.73
N ALA A 42 -4.09 -20.11 15.94
CA ALA A 42 -2.70 -19.88 16.31
C ALA A 42 -2.57 -18.81 17.39
N GLY A 43 -1.65 -19.03 18.33
CA GLY A 43 -1.35 -18.08 19.39
C GLY A 43 -2.43 -18.02 20.49
N SER A 44 -2.35 -16.98 21.30
CA SER A 44 -3.28 -16.77 22.43
C SER A 44 -4.61 -16.14 22.02
N GLY A 45 -4.71 -15.61 20.80
CA GLY A 45 -5.85 -14.81 20.34
C GLY A 45 -6.02 -13.49 21.09
N ALA A 46 -4.99 -13.05 21.82
CA ALA A 46 -5.05 -11.86 22.65
C ALA A 46 -3.76 -11.02 22.54
N VAL A 47 -3.93 -9.70 22.50
CA VAL A 47 -2.86 -8.70 22.59
C VAL A 47 -3.07 -7.87 23.85
N ASN A 48 -2.06 -7.81 24.71
CA ASN A 48 -2.15 -7.12 26.00
C ASN A 48 -3.37 -7.54 26.87
N GLY A 49 -3.70 -8.84 26.83
CA GLY A 49 -4.83 -9.40 27.58
C GLY A 49 -6.22 -9.11 27.02
N LYS A 50 -6.31 -8.49 25.84
CA LYS A 50 -7.57 -8.26 25.11
C LYS A 50 -7.61 -9.14 23.87
N LYS A 51 -8.81 -9.57 23.47
CA LYS A 51 -9.02 -10.31 22.22
C LYS A 51 -8.43 -9.51 21.05
N ASP A 52 -7.65 -10.19 20.22
CA ASP A 52 -7.13 -9.61 18.99
C ASP A 52 -8.14 -9.77 17.83
N ASP A 53 -8.88 -8.71 17.57
CA ASP A 53 -9.86 -8.71 16.48
C ASP A 53 -9.21 -8.64 15.08
N ARG A 54 -7.91 -8.35 14.97
CA ARG A 54 -7.18 -8.28 13.70
C ARG A 54 -7.10 -9.64 13.00
N VAL A 55 -7.06 -10.74 13.75
CA VAL A 55 -7.08 -12.10 13.18
C VAL A 55 -8.34 -12.32 12.32
N GLY A 56 -9.51 -11.89 12.81
CA GLY A 56 -10.76 -11.96 12.05
C GLY A 56 -10.70 -11.14 10.76
N VAL A 57 -10.23 -9.91 10.84
CA VAL A 57 -10.06 -9.00 9.69
C VAL A 57 -9.14 -9.59 8.61
N GLU A 58 -8.05 -10.25 9.04
CA GLU A 58 -7.13 -10.95 8.13
C GLU A 58 -7.80 -12.13 7.42
N ILE A 59 -8.57 -12.93 8.15
CA ILE A 59 -9.29 -14.08 7.60
C ILE A 59 -10.34 -13.60 6.59
N ASP A 60 -11.16 -12.62 6.95
CA ASP A 60 -12.18 -12.03 6.09
C ASP A 60 -11.57 -11.48 4.79
N PHE A 61 -10.40 -10.84 4.87
CA PHE A 61 -9.66 -10.39 3.68
C PHE A 61 -9.32 -11.55 2.74
N TRP A 62 -8.75 -12.64 3.28
CA TRP A 62 -8.33 -13.77 2.45
C TRP A 62 -9.50 -14.56 1.88
N GLU A 63 -10.58 -14.72 2.63
CA GLU A 63 -11.81 -15.36 2.17
C GLU A 63 -12.46 -14.54 1.04
N THR A 64 -12.58 -13.23 1.22
CA THR A 64 -13.08 -12.31 0.18
C THR A 64 -12.19 -12.34 -1.06
N TYR A 65 -10.86 -12.34 -0.88
CA TYR A 65 -9.92 -12.42 -1.98
C TYR A 65 -10.07 -13.74 -2.77
N ALA A 66 -10.29 -14.85 -2.09
CA ALA A 66 -10.49 -16.16 -2.71
C ALA A 66 -11.79 -16.25 -3.53
N ASP A 67 -12.83 -15.52 -3.13
CA ASP A 67 -14.16 -15.56 -3.78
C ASP A 67 -14.24 -14.72 -5.06
N GLY A 68 -13.38 -13.75 -5.26
CA GLY A 68 -13.46 -12.91 -6.48
C GLY A 68 -12.29 -11.96 -6.69
N GLY A 69 -11.28 -12.04 -5.85
CA GLY A 69 -10.15 -11.10 -5.88
C GLY A 69 -10.56 -9.69 -5.42
N ILE A 70 -9.79 -8.72 -5.84
CA ILE A 70 -10.06 -7.31 -5.55
C ILE A 70 -10.86 -6.71 -6.71
N THR A 71 -12.11 -6.32 -6.47
CA THR A 71 -12.97 -5.71 -7.50
C THR A 71 -12.56 -4.29 -7.85
N ASP A 72 -13.09 -3.76 -8.96
CA ASP A 72 -12.86 -2.36 -9.37
C ASP A 72 -13.35 -1.38 -8.31
N GLU A 73 -14.51 -1.64 -7.72
CA GLU A 73 -15.11 -0.81 -6.68
C GLU A 73 -14.22 -0.73 -5.44
N VAL A 74 -13.68 -1.87 -4.99
CA VAL A 74 -12.75 -1.92 -3.84
C VAL A 74 -11.47 -1.18 -4.16
N ALA A 75 -10.88 -1.40 -5.34
CA ALA A 75 -9.67 -0.71 -5.76
C ALA A 75 -9.88 0.80 -5.89
N LYS A 76 -11.00 1.23 -6.47
CA LYS A 76 -11.36 2.64 -6.58
C LYS A 76 -11.53 3.30 -5.21
N ALA A 77 -12.29 2.69 -4.31
CA ALA A 77 -12.50 3.21 -2.96
C ALA A 77 -11.17 3.33 -2.18
N ALA A 78 -10.29 2.33 -2.30
CA ALA A 78 -8.96 2.37 -1.71
C ALA A 78 -8.10 3.52 -2.29
N ALA A 79 -8.10 3.69 -3.61
CA ALA A 79 -7.36 4.76 -4.27
C ALA A 79 -7.87 6.16 -3.90
N GLU A 80 -9.19 6.33 -3.73
CA GLU A 80 -9.80 7.59 -3.28
C GLU A 80 -9.37 7.96 -1.85
N LYS A 81 -9.29 6.99 -0.93
CA LYS A 81 -8.76 7.22 0.42
C LYS A 81 -7.30 7.68 0.38
N PHE A 82 -6.46 7.00 -0.41
CA PHE A 82 -5.07 7.43 -0.59
C PHE A 82 -4.95 8.80 -1.23
N ARG A 83 -5.79 9.12 -2.20
CA ARG A 83 -5.82 10.45 -2.79
C ARG A 83 -6.13 11.54 -1.76
N SER A 84 -7.08 11.29 -0.86
CA SER A 84 -7.42 12.24 0.21
C SER A 84 -6.25 12.51 1.14
N ILE A 85 -5.64 11.44 1.69
CA ILE A 85 -4.53 11.62 2.63
C ILE A 85 -3.26 12.15 1.95
N PHE A 86 -3.02 11.77 0.70
CA PHE A 86 -1.88 12.31 -0.07
C PHE A 86 -2.06 13.78 -0.41
N ASN A 87 -3.28 14.30 -0.57
CA ASN A 87 -3.52 15.73 -0.66
C ASN A 87 -3.12 16.44 0.65
N GLU A 88 -3.48 15.90 1.80
CA GLU A 88 -3.09 16.46 3.11
C GLU A 88 -1.57 16.46 3.29
N LEU A 89 -0.89 15.35 2.90
CA LEU A 89 0.57 15.28 2.94
C LEU A 89 1.23 16.23 1.93
N ASP A 90 0.66 16.40 0.76
CA ASP A 90 1.15 17.32 -0.26
C ASP A 90 1.08 18.78 0.20
N GLU A 91 -0.03 19.18 0.82
CA GLU A 91 -0.18 20.52 1.43
C GLU A 91 0.84 20.74 2.53
N LEU A 92 1.04 19.76 3.43
CA LEU A 92 2.03 19.80 4.49
C LEU A 92 3.45 19.99 3.93
N LEU A 93 3.81 19.19 2.95
CA LEU A 93 5.14 19.18 2.29
C LEU A 93 5.37 20.39 1.36
N GLY A 94 4.35 21.18 1.10
CA GLY A 94 4.49 22.46 0.43
C GLY A 94 5.27 23.51 1.24
N ASN A 95 5.34 23.33 2.57
CA ASN A 95 5.98 24.27 3.50
C ASN A 95 7.20 23.69 4.24
N GLN A 96 7.51 22.41 4.05
CA GLN A 96 8.59 21.73 4.77
C GLN A 96 9.15 20.56 3.95
N GLU A 97 10.35 20.13 4.26
CA GLU A 97 11.06 19.09 3.51
C GLU A 97 10.64 17.67 3.90
N TYR A 98 10.24 17.46 5.13
CA TYR A 98 9.86 16.17 5.72
C TYR A 98 8.51 16.30 6.43
N LEU A 99 7.91 15.17 6.81
CA LEU A 99 6.60 15.16 7.47
C LEU A 99 6.58 15.81 8.86
N LEU A 100 7.75 16.00 9.46
CA LEU A 100 7.94 16.81 10.67
C LEU A 100 8.90 17.98 10.41
N PRO A 101 8.67 19.13 11.02
CA PRO A 101 9.53 20.31 10.86
C PRO A 101 10.98 20.08 11.31
N GLU A 102 11.18 19.14 12.24
CA GLU A 102 12.48 18.81 12.81
C GLU A 102 13.37 18.03 11.83
N GLY A 103 12.83 17.54 10.73
CA GLY A 103 13.54 16.78 9.68
C GLY A 103 13.08 15.34 9.55
N LEU A 104 13.91 14.51 8.92
CA LEU A 104 13.65 13.10 8.68
C LEU A 104 13.29 12.33 9.96
N SER A 105 12.21 11.61 9.92
CA SER A 105 11.66 10.87 11.07
C SER A 105 11.17 9.46 10.68
N VAL A 106 10.83 8.64 11.67
CA VAL A 106 10.17 7.36 11.45
C VAL A 106 8.84 7.49 10.69
N LEU A 107 8.18 8.64 10.80
CA LEU A 107 6.95 8.93 10.09
C LEU A 107 7.18 9.01 8.57
N ASP A 108 8.29 9.64 8.15
CA ASP A 108 8.69 9.68 6.75
C ASP A 108 8.96 8.28 6.21
N ILE A 109 9.64 7.44 6.99
CA ILE A 109 9.91 6.05 6.60
C ILE A 109 8.60 5.26 6.44
N ALA A 110 7.68 5.37 7.39
CA ALA A 110 6.40 4.68 7.35
C ALA A 110 5.58 5.08 6.10
N TRP A 111 5.39 6.37 5.86
CA TRP A 111 4.64 6.86 4.70
C TRP A 111 5.37 6.63 3.36
N PHE A 112 6.70 6.63 3.38
CA PHE A 112 7.46 6.29 2.17
C PHE A 112 7.20 4.86 1.70
N ILE A 113 7.08 3.89 2.62
CA ILE A 113 6.73 2.51 2.27
C ILE A 113 5.38 2.46 1.54
N TYR A 114 4.40 3.22 2.00
CA TYR A 114 3.07 3.30 1.38
C TYR A 114 3.15 3.96 0.00
N ALA A 115 3.82 5.11 -0.10
CA ALA A 115 4.01 5.81 -1.35
C ALA A 115 4.75 4.96 -2.38
N ASN A 116 5.81 4.25 -1.97
CA ASN A 116 6.57 3.36 -2.85
C ASN A 116 5.71 2.20 -3.38
N ARG A 117 4.93 1.56 -2.54
CA ARG A 117 4.02 0.48 -2.98
C ARG A 117 2.94 0.99 -3.94
N LEU A 118 2.40 2.18 -3.69
CA LEU A 118 1.43 2.80 -4.59
C LEU A 118 2.08 3.23 -5.91
N GLY A 119 3.31 3.72 -5.90
CA GLY A 119 4.10 3.98 -7.11
C GLY A 119 4.29 2.72 -7.94
N LEU A 120 4.63 1.60 -7.31
CA LEU A 120 4.72 0.29 -7.97
C LEU A 120 3.37 -0.17 -8.54
N ALA A 121 2.26 0.14 -7.87
CA ALA A 121 0.91 -0.14 -8.36
C ALA A 121 0.49 0.79 -9.53
N GLY A 122 1.25 1.83 -9.81
CA GLY A 122 0.99 2.78 -10.88
C GLY A 122 0.22 4.03 -10.46
N TYR A 123 0.16 4.33 -9.16
CA TYR A 123 -0.42 5.58 -8.67
C TYR A 123 0.46 6.77 -9.08
N PRO A 124 -0.08 7.79 -9.76
CA PRO A 124 0.71 8.88 -10.34
C PRO A 124 1.03 9.98 -9.32
N ILE A 125 1.85 9.66 -8.31
CA ILE A 125 2.16 10.53 -7.15
C ILE A 125 2.56 11.94 -7.59
N GLY A 126 3.61 12.07 -8.39
CA GLY A 126 4.15 13.39 -8.76
C GLY A 126 3.19 14.23 -9.63
N ARG A 127 2.27 13.58 -10.37
CA ARG A 127 1.26 14.27 -11.18
C ARG A 127 0.12 14.82 -10.33
N LEU A 128 -0.34 14.04 -9.35
CA LEU A 128 -1.48 14.42 -8.50
C LEU A 128 -1.06 15.23 -7.28
N HIS A 129 0.15 14.99 -6.78
CA HIS A 129 0.67 15.51 -5.52
C HIS A 129 2.14 15.96 -5.71
N PRO A 130 2.37 17.14 -6.30
CA PRO A 130 3.72 17.56 -6.73
C PRO A 130 4.72 17.76 -5.58
N ASN A 131 4.29 18.17 -4.40
CA ASN A 131 5.17 18.35 -3.23
C ASN A 131 5.50 16.99 -2.60
N LEU A 132 4.51 16.11 -2.49
CA LEU A 132 4.70 14.72 -2.08
C LEU A 132 5.63 13.98 -3.05
N GLY A 133 5.51 14.24 -4.37
CA GLY A 133 6.42 13.72 -5.38
C GLY A 133 7.87 14.14 -5.15
N LYS A 134 8.13 15.42 -4.85
CA LYS A 134 9.47 15.91 -4.52
C LYS A 134 10.02 15.31 -3.23
N TRP A 135 9.16 15.11 -2.22
CA TRP A 135 9.53 14.42 -0.99
C TRP A 135 9.86 12.95 -1.28
N TYR A 136 9.05 12.27 -2.08
CA TYR A 136 9.27 10.89 -2.48
C TYR A 136 10.64 10.72 -3.17
N GLU A 137 10.95 11.56 -4.17
CA GLU A 137 12.25 11.59 -4.85
C GLU A 137 13.41 11.84 -3.87
N ARG A 138 13.23 12.73 -2.88
CA ARG A 138 14.23 13.00 -1.84
C ARG A 138 14.47 11.76 -0.96
N MET A 139 13.41 11.06 -0.59
CA MET A 139 13.51 9.82 0.19
C MET A 139 14.27 8.73 -0.59
N GLU A 140 14.04 8.59 -1.88
CA GLU A 140 14.77 7.66 -2.74
C GLU A 140 16.28 7.97 -2.86
N GLN A 141 16.70 9.21 -2.62
CA GLN A 141 18.12 9.60 -2.63
C GLN A 141 18.86 9.22 -1.33
N ILE A 142 18.18 8.81 -0.29
CA ILE A 142 18.79 8.33 0.95
C ILE A 142 19.36 6.92 0.71
N PRO A 143 20.69 6.71 0.84
CA PRO A 143 21.32 5.44 0.43
C PRO A 143 20.75 4.21 1.13
N GLU A 144 20.41 4.34 2.40
CA GLU A 144 19.82 3.26 3.20
C GLU A 144 18.44 2.87 2.68
N ILE A 145 17.62 3.86 2.33
CA ILE A 145 16.28 3.66 1.77
C ILE A 145 16.38 3.09 0.36
N ALA A 146 17.24 3.67 -0.49
CA ALA A 146 17.45 3.21 -1.86
C ALA A 146 17.81 1.72 -1.91
N LYS A 147 18.68 1.28 -1.00
CA LYS A 147 19.09 -0.12 -0.87
C LYS A 147 17.95 -1.05 -0.45
N GLU A 148 17.09 -0.60 0.48
CA GLU A 148 15.97 -1.42 0.99
C GLU A 148 14.83 -1.57 -0.02
N ILE A 149 14.63 -0.60 -0.92
CA ILE A 149 13.61 -0.67 -1.96
C ILE A 149 14.10 -1.32 -3.26
N GLU A 150 15.37 -1.67 -3.35
CA GLU A 150 15.92 -2.32 -4.53
C GLU A 150 15.30 -3.71 -4.73
N LEU A 151 14.51 -3.84 -5.79
CA LEU A 151 13.88 -5.11 -6.11
C LEU A 151 14.87 -6.07 -6.78
N PRO A 152 14.94 -7.33 -6.34
CA PRO A 152 15.67 -8.36 -7.06
C PRO A 152 15.25 -8.42 -8.54
N PRO A 153 16.19 -8.64 -9.50
CA PRO A 153 15.87 -8.61 -10.92
C PRO A 153 14.65 -9.44 -11.34
N PRO A 154 14.45 -10.69 -10.87
CA PRO A 154 13.26 -11.47 -11.23
C PRO A 154 11.95 -10.85 -10.73
N VAL A 155 11.97 -10.20 -9.57
CA VAL A 155 10.77 -9.55 -8.99
C VAL A 155 10.44 -8.30 -9.80
N ARG A 156 11.44 -7.50 -10.14
CA ARG A 156 11.30 -6.30 -10.98
C ARG A 156 10.72 -6.65 -12.35
N GLU A 157 11.23 -7.70 -12.99
CA GLU A 157 10.74 -8.18 -14.29
C GLU A 157 9.27 -8.64 -14.19
N LYS A 158 8.92 -9.39 -13.16
CA LYS A 158 7.54 -9.82 -12.90
C LYS A 158 6.61 -8.62 -12.76
N PHE A 159 6.97 -7.61 -11.95
CA PHE A 159 6.13 -6.42 -11.75
C PHE A 159 5.99 -5.60 -13.03
N ALA A 160 7.08 -5.45 -13.81
CA ALA A 160 7.04 -4.78 -15.10
C ALA A 160 6.10 -5.49 -16.09
N THR A 161 6.14 -6.81 -16.13
CA THR A 161 5.27 -7.63 -16.98
C THR A 161 3.80 -7.48 -16.57
N THR A 162 3.49 -7.59 -15.28
CA THR A 162 2.13 -7.39 -14.75
C THR A 162 1.60 -5.99 -15.10
N ARG A 163 2.42 -4.97 -14.92
CA ARG A 163 2.03 -3.60 -15.26
C ARG A 163 1.78 -3.41 -16.76
N ALA A 164 2.66 -3.96 -17.60
CA ALA A 164 2.50 -3.88 -19.06
C ALA A 164 1.20 -4.56 -19.52
N GLN A 165 0.86 -5.69 -18.93
CA GLN A 165 -0.40 -6.38 -19.21
C GLN A 165 -1.60 -5.53 -18.80
N HIS A 166 -1.64 -4.99 -17.57
CA HIS A 166 -2.74 -4.13 -17.13
C HIS A 166 -2.91 -2.89 -18.01
N LEU A 167 -1.80 -2.30 -18.47
CA LEU A 167 -1.85 -1.17 -19.41
C LEU A 167 -2.46 -1.57 -20.74
N ALA A 168 -2.06 -2.71 -21.30
CA ALA A 168 -2.58 -3.21 -22.58
C ALA A 168 -4.08 -3.54 -22.51
N GLU A 169 -4.55 -4.01 -21.36
CA GLU A 169 -5.95 -4.38 -21.12
C GLU A 169 -6.81 -3.19 -20.65
N GLY A 170 -6.22 -2.01 -20.41
CA GLY A 170 -6.92 -0.84 -19.85
C GLY A 170 -7.37 -1.05 -18.39
N MET A 171 -6.74 -1.98 -17.68
CA MET A 171 -7.07 -2.38 -16.30
C MET A 171 -6.03 -1.88 -15.29
N HIS A 172 -5.23 -0.89 -15.64
CA HIS A 172 -4.26 -0.28 -14.74
C HIS A 172 -4.94 0.66 -13.72
N LEU A 173 -4.26 0.95 -12.63
CA LEU A 173 -4.83 1.68 -11.48
C LEU A 173 -5.47 3.01 -11.87
N GLU A 174 -4.81 3.83 -12.72
CA GLU A 174 -5.36 5.12 -13.14
C GLU A 174 -6.69 4.97 -13.88
N ALA A 175 -6.82 3.97 -14.77
CA ALA A 175 -8.05 3.72 -15.50
C ALA A 175 -9.17 3.21 -14.60
N VAL A 176 -8.87 2.26 -13.71
CA VAL A 176 -9.84 1.67 -12.77
C VAL A 176 -10.33 2.69 -11.75
N ALA A 177 -9.43 3.49 -11.20
CA ALA A 177 -9.77 4.47 -10.16
C ALA A 177 -10.21 5.83 -10.70
N GLY A 178 -10.00 6.13 -11.98
CA GLY A 178 -10.32 7.42 -12.57
C GLY A 178 -9.42 8.56 -12.05
N LEU A 179 -8.12 8.30 -11.93
CA LEU A 179 -7.11 9.23 -11.40
C LEU A 179 -6.57 10.19 -12.46
#